data_0fd54eedefbdee374770f8472abe50ce
#
_entry.id   0fd54eedefbdee374770f8472abe50ce
#
_cell.length_a   1.000
_cell.length_b   1.000
_cell.length_c   1.000
_cell.angle_alpha   90.00
_cell.angle_beta   90.00
_cell.angle_gamma   90.00
#
_symmetry.space_group_name_H-M   'P 1'
#
loop_
_entity.id
_entity.type
_entity.pdbx_description
1 polymer ?
#
loop_
_entity_poly.entity_id
_entity_poly.type
_entity_poly.pdbx_seq_one_letter_code
_entity_poly.pdbx_strand_id
1 'polypeptide(L)'
;APKVIVVGAGPAGLFCAQRLLEHGVRPVVLERGKRVEERAEDVKRFSETGVLDPSTNIQFGEGGAGAFSDGKLNTQTNSPLNRDVLETFVRFGAPQEVGYLGKPHVGSDNLKKVVANMREYILSQGGEFRFSTALTDLKIQDGKLRSFTAGGQEEGCDALVLAVGHSARDTFE
;
A
#
# COMPACT_ATOMS: atom_id res chain seq x y z
N ALA A 1 3.75 4.95 22.60
CA ALA A 1 4.12 4.16 21.41
C ALA A 1 4.69 5.10 20.34
N PRO A 2 5.69 4.70 19.56
CA PRO A 2 6.26 5.53 18.53
C PRO A 2 5.23 5.82 17.43
N LYS A 3 5.23 7.05 16.92
CA LYS A 3 4.42 7.45 15.76
C LYS A 3 5.17 7.09 14.48
N VAL A 4 4.72 6.03 13.81
CA VAL A 4 5.32 5.54 12.57
C VAL A 4 4.39 5.81 11.39
N ILE A 5 4.94 6.45 10.37
CA ILE A 5 4.24 6.78 9.14
C ILE A 5 4.67 5.81 8.05
N VAL A 6 3.73 5.23 7.33
CA VAL A 6 3.97 4.40 6.13
C VAL A 6 3.42 5.14 4.93
N VAL A 7 4.27 5.51 4.00
CA VAL A 7 3.91 6.26 2.80
C VAL A 7 3.73 5.30 1.63
N GLY A 8 2.50 5.16 1.19
CA GLY A 8 2.06 4.26 0.13
C GLY A 8 1.30 3.05 0.67
N ALA A 9 0.10 2.83 0.14
CA ALA A 9 -0.76 1.67 0.43
C ALA A 9 -0.71 0.61 -0.69
N GLY A 10 0.42 0.48 -1.35
CA GLY A 10 0.75 -0.66 -2.20
C GLY A 10 1.10 -1.90 -1.35
N PRO A 11 1.47 -3.03 -1.97
CA PRO A 11 1.79 -4.25 -1.24
C PRO A 11 2.85 -4.04 -0.15
N ALA A 12 3.95 -3.35 -0.47
CA ALA A 12 5.02 -3.10 0.50
C ALA A 12 4.53 -2.33 1.72
N GLY A 13 3.72 -1.28 1.53
CA GLY A 13 3.17 -0.47 2.62
C GLY A 13 2.16 -1.24 3.47
N LEU A 14 1.27 -2.01 2.86
CA LEU A 14 0.30 -2.84 3.56
C LEU A 14 0.97 -3.92 4.42
N PHE A 15 1.98 -4.62 3.88
CA PHE A 15 2.77 -5.60 4.64
C PHE A 15 3.56 -4.94 5.77
N CYS A 16 4.17 -3.78 5.52
CA CYS A 16 4.85 -3.01 6.55
C CYS A 16 3.90 -2.63 7.69
N ALA A 17 2.73 -2.10 7.37
CA ALA A 17 1.73 -1.72 8.36
C ALA A 17 1.27 -2.93 9.20
N GLN A 18 1.03 -4.07 8.57
CA GLN A 18 0.69 -5.30 9.27
C GLN A 18 1.81 -5.74 10.23
N ARG A 19 3.06 -5.74 9.77
CA ARG A 19 4.21 -6.11 10.61
C ARG A 19 4.40 -5.17 11.80
N LEU A 20 4.19 -3.87 11.62
CA LEU A 20 4.22 -2.91 12.71
C LEU A 20 3.17 -3.23 13.79
N LEU A 21 1.96 -3.60 13.38
CA LEU A 21 0.91 -4.01 14.32
C LEU A 21 1.28 -5.27 15.11
N GLU A 22 1.90 -6.26 14.48
CA GLU A 22 2.39 -7.48 15.14
C GLU A 22 3.44 -7.18 16.23
N HIS A 23 4.14 -6.05 16.10
CA HIS A 23 5.08 -5.53 17.08
C HIS A 23 4.50 -4.46 18.02
N GLY A 24 3.19 -4.31 18.07
CA GLY A 24 2.51 -3.37 18.95
C GLY A 24 2.59 -1.90 18.54
N VAL A 25 3.02 -1.63 17.30
CA VAL A 25 3.10 -0.28 16.75
C VAL A 25 1.89 -0.02 15.85
N ARG A 26 1.15 1.06 16.11
CA ARG A 26 0.00 1.46 15.31
C ARG A 26 0.44 2.41 14.19
N PRO A 27 0.44 1.97 12.93
CA PRO A 27 0.90 2.80 11.83
C PRO A 27 -0.15 3.81 11.39
N VAL A 28 0.31 4.93 10.82
CA VAL A 28 -0.48 5.81 9.97
C VAL A 28 -0.05 5.59 8.54
N VAL A 29 -0.94 5.11 7.70
CA VAL A 29 -0.68 4.84 6.28
C VAL A 29 -1.19 6.02 5.46
N LEU A 30 -0.31 6.64 4.69
CA LEU A 30 -0.64 7.70 3.74
C LEU A 30 -0.73 7.10 2.35
N GLU A 31 -1.81 7.39 1.63
CA GLU A 31 -1.96 7.01 0.22
C GLU A 31 -2.39 8.23 -0.59
N ARG A 32 -1.61 8.55 -1.63
CA ARG A 32 -1.91 9.70 -2.49
C ARG A 32 -3.19 9.51 -3.32
N GLY A 33 -3.50 8.27 -3.66
CA GLY A 33 -4.71 7.91 -4.40
C GLY A 33 -5.87 7.53 -3.49
N LYS A 34 -6.87 6.90 -4.11
CA LYS A 34 -8.11 6.50 -3.46
C LYS A 34 -8.08 5.04 -3.00
N ARG A 35 -9.11 4.64 -2.28
CA ARG A 35 -9.37 3.24 -1.92
C ARG A 35 -9.53 2.37 -3.15
N VAL A 36 -9.28 1.08 -3.01
CA VAL A 36 -9.33 0.13 -4.12
C VAL A 36 -10.71 0.07 -4.79
N GLU A 37 -11.78 0.24 -4.03
CA GLU A 37 -13.14 0.27 -4.56
C GLU A 37 -13.39 1.50 -5.44
N GLU A 38 -12.98 2.67 -4.99
CA GLU A 38 -13.11 3.93 -5.75
C GLU A 38 -12.21 3.94 -6.99
N ARG A 39 -11.02 3.34 -6.88
CA ARG A 39 -10.11 3.14 -8.02
C ARG A 39 -10.76 2.31 -9.13
N ALA A 40 -11.51 1.27 -8.77
CA ALA A 40 -12.20 0.45 -9.76
C ALA A 40 -13.17 1.28 -10.61
N GLU A 41 -13.87 2.23 -10.00
CA GLU A 41 -14.75 3.16 -10.69
C GLU A 41 -13.96 4.15 -11.58
N ASP A 42 -12.85 4.69 -11.07
CA ASP A 42 -11.99 5.61 -11.82
C ASP A 42 -11.34 4.93 -13.03
N VAL A 43 -10.87 3.68 -12.89
CA VAL A 43 -10.30 2.89 -13.99
C VAL A 43 -11.37 2.59 -15.04
N LYS A 44 -12.59 2.26 -14.63
CA LYS A 44 -13.73 2.06 -15.54
C LYS A 44 -14.03 3.35 -16.30
N ARG A 45 -14.14 4.48 -15.59
CA ARG A 45 -14.38 5.79 -16.22
C ARG A 45 -13.28 6.16 -17.21
N PHE A 46 -12.00 5.91 -16.87
CA PHE A 46 -10.89 6.12 -17.79
C PHE A 46 -11.04 5.28 -19.06
N SER A 47 -11.42 4.01 -18.96
CA SER A 47 -11.61 3.14 -20.12
C SER A 47 -12.76 3.60 -21.02
N GLU A 48 -13.78 4.23 -20.45
CA GLU A 48 -14.95 4.74 -21.19
C GLU A 48 -14.72 6.14 -21.79
N THR A 49 -13.97 6.99 -21.12
CA THR A 49 -13.85 8.44 -21.47
C THR A 49 -12.47 8.86 -21.94
N GLY A 50 -11.43 8.07 -21.66
CA GLY A 50 -10.03 8.43 -21.90
C GLY A 50 -9.46 9.49 -20.94
N VAL A 51 -10.24 9.94 -19.94
CA VAL A 51 -9.80 10.95 -18.96
C VAL A 51 -9.04 10.31 -17.81
N LEU A 52 -7.73 10.56 -17.75
CA LEU A 52 -6.84 10.05 -16.71
C LEU A 52 -6.83 10.95 -15.48
N ASP A 53 -7.01 10.37 -14.30
CA ASP A 53 -6.68 11.02 -13.02
C ASP A 53 -5.21 10.70 -12.67
N PRO A 54 -4.32 11.71 -12.56
CA PRO A 54 -2.91 11.46 -12.28
C PRO A 54 -2.66 10.95 -10.85
N SER A 55 -3.58 11.14 -9.92
CA SER A 55 -3.44 10.76 -8.52
C SER A 55 -3.97 9.36 -8.23
N THR A 56 -4.96 8.92 -8.99
CA THR A 56 -5.61 7.61 -8.80
C THR A 56 -5.97 6.99 -10.15
N ASN A 57 -5.34 5.87 -10.47
CA ASN A 57 -5.46 5.22 -11.78
C ASN A 57 -4.99 3.76 -11.69
N ILE A 58 -4.62 3.14 -12.80
CA ILE A 58 -4.06 1.78 -12.84
C ILE A 58 -2.75 1.65 -12.03
N GLN A 59 -1.93 2.71 -11.99
CA GLN A 59 -0.62 2.67 -11.29
C GLN A 59 -0.71 3.12 -9.83
N PHE A 60 -1.52 4.15 -9.54
CA PHE A 60 -1.58 4.80 -8.24
C PHE A 60 -2.91 4.56 -7.53
N GLY A 61 -2.83 4.50 -6.21
CA GLY A 61 -3.91 4.24 -5.30
C GLY A 61 -3.71 2.96 -4.49
N GLU A 62 -4.60 2.69 -3.58
CA GLU A 62 -4.54 1.53 -2.68
C GLU A 62 -4.37 0.21 -3.45
N GLY A 63 -3.47 -0.66 -2.97
CA GLY A 63 -3.12 -1.92 -3.61
C GLY A 63 -2.07 -1.80 -4.72
N GLY A 64 -1.69 -0.57 -5.11
CA GLY A 64 -0.68 -0.32 -6.15
C GLY A 64 -1.13 -0.81 -7.54
N ALA A 65 -0.18 -0.90 -8.47
CA ALA A 65 -0.46 -1.33 -9.86
C ALA A 65 -0.93 -2.79 -9.95
N GLY A 66 -0.53 -3.65 -9.01
CA GLY A 66 -0.88 -5.08 -9.00
C GLY A 66 -2.37 -5.34 -8.89
N ALA A 67 -3.13 -4.49 -8.18
CA ALA A 67 -4.56 -4.65 -7.99
C ALA A 67 -5.39 -4.50 -9.29
N PHE A 68 -4.80 -3.90 -10.33
CA PHE A 68 -5.45 -3.67 -11.64
C PHE A 68 -4.65 -4.28 -12.80
N SER A 69 -3.74 -5.22 -12.52
CA SER A 69 -3.00 -6.00 -13.52
C SER A 69 -3.66 -7.37 -13.76
N ASP A 70 -2.90 -8.30 -14.34
CA ASP A 70 -3.37 -9.67 -14.59
C ASP A 70 -3.44 -10.57 -13.34
N GLY A 71 -3.03 -10.06 -12.18
CA GLY A 71 -3.10 -10.80 -10.91
C GLY A 71 -2.06 -11.90 -10.74
N LYS A 72 -1.04 -11.94 -11.58
CA LYS A 72 0.09 -12.86 -11.43
C LYS A 72 1.03 -12.39 -10.33
N LEU A 73 1.45 -13.33 -9.49
CA LEU A 73 2.49 -13.10 -8.50
C LEU A 73 3.78 -13.78 -8.98
N ASN A 74 4.71 -12.97 -9.46
CA ASN A 74 6.04 -13.43 -9.83
C ASN A 74 7.07 -12.78 -8.91
N THR A 75 7.92 -13.61 -8.31
CA THR A 75 9.09 -13.15 -7.58
C THR A 75 10.37 -13.63 -8.28
N GLN A 76 11.39 -12.78 -8.29
CA GLN A 76 12.72 -13.12 -8.77
C GLN A 76 13.68 -13.44 -7.61
N THR A 77 13.15 -13.57 -6.40
CA THR A 77 13.93 -13.83 -5.20
C THR A 77 13.62 -15.22 -4.64
N ASN A 78 14.62 -15.85 -4.03
CA ASN A 78 14.47 -17.10 -3.28
C ASN A 78 14.48 -16.83 -1.76
N SER A 79 13.85 -15.75 -1.34
CA SER A 79 13.77 -15.41 0.09
C SER A 79 12.78 -16.33 0.82
N PRO A 80 13.10 -16.80 2.03
CA PRO A 80 12.13 -17.52 2.88
C PRO A 80 10.90 -16.66 3.20
N LEU A 81 11.01 -15.34 3.15
CA LEU A 81 9.90 -14.40 3.34
C LEU A 81 8.83 -14.49 2.23
N ASN A 82 9.15 -15.07 1.08
CA ASN A 82 8.17 -15.25 0.01
C ASN A 82 6.98 -16.07 0.49
N ARG A 83 7.24 -17.09 1.31
CA ARG A 83 6.19 -17.92 1.89
C ARG A 83 5.27 -17.12 2.81
N ASP A 84 5.83 -16.29 3.67
CA ASP A 84 5.05 -15.42 4.58
C ASP A 84 4.12 -14.48 3.79
N VAL A 85 4.59 -13.97 2.65
CA VAL A 85 3.79 -13.12 1.76
C VAL A 85 2.61 -13.89 1.17
N LEU A 86 2.86 -15.09 0.64
CA LEU A 86 1.81 -15.93 0.04
C LEU A 86 0.77 -16.38 1.09
N GLU A 87 1.23 -16.82 2.26
CA GLU A 87 0.36 -17.19 3.38
C GLU A 87 -0.49 -15.99 3.85
N THR A 88 0.07 -14.80 3.85
CA THR A 88 -0.67 -13.58 4.18
C THR A 88 -1.75 -13.29 3.14
N PHE A 89 -1.46 -13.42 1.85
CA PHE A 89 -2.49 -13.29 0.81
C PHE A 89 -3.63 -14.28 1.00
N VAL A 90 -3.32 -15.55 1.29
CA VAL A 90 -4.33 -16.58 1.58
C VAL A 90 -5.15 -16.21 2.82
N ARG A 91 -4.49 -15.77 3.91
CA ARG A 91 -5.16 -15.31 5.14
C ARG A 91 -6.18 -14.21 4.88
N PHE A 92 -5.90 -13.31 3.95
CA PHE A 92 -6.78 -12.19 3.61
C PHE A 92 -7.68 -12.42 2.41
N GLY A 93 -7.80 -13.66 1.93
CA GLY A 93 -8.85 -14.07 1.00
C GLY A 93 -8.39 -14.46 -0.40
N ALA A 94 -7.09 -14.60 -0.65
CA ALA A 94 -6.62 -15.24 -1.88
C ALA A 94 -6.96 -16.74 -1.88
N PRO A 95 -7.07 -17.36 -3.08
CA PRO A 95 -7.26 -18.81 -3.18
C PRO A 95 -6.16 -19.58 -2.45
N GLN A 96 -6.52 -20.69 -1.81
CA GLN A 96 -5.57 -21.48 -1.01
C GLN A 96 -4.38 -22.00 -1.81
N GLU A 97 -4.58 -22.29 -3.09
CA GLU A 97 -3.52 -22.76 -3.99
C GLU A 97 -2.39 -21.75 -4.18
N VAL A 98 -2.64 -20.46 -3.91
CA VAL A 98 -1.61 -19.42 -3.92
C VAL A 98 -0.47 -19.72 -2.94
N GLY A 99 -0.78 -20.35 -1.82
CA GLY A 99 0.19 -20.67 -0.76
C GLY A 99 1.19 -21.77 -1.13
N TYR A 100 0.91 -22.62 -2.15
CA TYR A 100 1.75 -23.77 -2.47
C TYR A 100 2.13 -23.93 -3.95
N LEU A 101 1.54 -23.17 -4.87
CA LEU A 101 1.91 -23.20 -6.29
C LEU A 101 3.20 -22.41 -6.54
N GLY A 102 4.07 -22.94 -7.39
CA GLY A 102 5.34 -22.28 -7.75
C GLY A 102 5.18 -21.02 -8.60
N LYS A 103 4.03 -20.84 -9.24
CA LYS A 103 3.66 -19.63 -10.02
C LYS A 103 2.21 -19.27 -9.72
N PRO A 104 1.94 -18.71 -8.56
CA PRO A 104 0.58 -18.44 -8.14
C PRO A 104 -0.08 -17.35 -9.01
N HIS A 105 -1.34 -17.57 -9.34
CA HIS A 105 -2.21 -16.60 -9.98
C HIS A 105 -3.35 -16.27 -9.03
N VAL A 106 -3.32 -15.05 -8.45
CA VAL A 106 -4.36 -14.63 -7.51
C VAL A 106 -5.61 -14.15 -8.24
N GLY A 107 -5.44 -13.50 -9.38
CA GLY A 107 -6.50 -12.78 -10.09
C GLY A 107 -6.74 -11.38 -9.53
N SER A 108 -7.05 -10.44 -10.41
CA SER A 108 -7.21 -9.03 -10.02
C SER A 108 -8.36 -8.82 -9.03
N ASP A 109 -9.47 -9.52 -9.17
CA ASP A 109 -10.61 -9.39 -8.26
C ASP A 109 -10.31 -9.93 -6.86
N ASN A 110 -9.57 -11.03 -6.77
CA ASN A 110 -9.12 -11.55 -5.48
C ASN A 110 -8.08 -10.63 -4.84
N LEU A 111 -7.17 -10.02 -5.61
CA LEU A 111 -6.22 -9.04 -5.10
C LEU A 111 -6.92 -7.81 -4.52
N LYS A 112 -7.95 -7.30 -5.16
CA LYS A 112 -8.76 -6.20 -4.62
C LYS A 112 -9.40 -6.56 -3.28
N LYS A 113 -9.93 -7.80 -3.15
CA LYS A 113 -10.48 -8.29 -1.88
C LYS A 113 -9.40 -8.41 -0.80
N VAL A 114 -8.25 -8.98 -1.13
CA VAL A 114 -7.12 -9.10 -0.20
C VAL A 114 -6.69 -7.73 0.31
N VAL A 115 -6.54 -6.75 -0.58
CA VAL A 115 -6.16 -5.38 -0.23
C VAL A 115 -7.18 -4.74 0.70
N ALA A 116 -8.47 -4.82 0.39
CA ALA A 116 -9.54 -4.30 1.22
C ALA A 116 -9.56 -4.99 2.61
N ASN A 117 -9.42 -6.30 2.67
CA ASN A 117 -9.40 -7.06 3.91
C ASN A 117 -8.17 -6.72 4.77
N MET A 118 -7.00 -6.52 4.17
CA MET A 118 -5.80 -6.06 4.88
C MET A 118 -6.02 -4.66 5.48
N ARG A 119 -6.59 -3.74 4.74
CA ARG A 119 -6.96 -2.41 5.25
C ARG A 119 -7.90 -2.50 6.45
N GLU A 120 -8.99 -3.26 6.32
CA GLU A 120 -9.96 -3.42 7.41
C GLU A 120 -9.32 -4.05 8.65
N TYR A 121 -8.45 -5.02 8.47
CA TYR A 121 -7.68 -5.60 9.58
C TYR A 121 -6.80 -4.54 10.25
N ILE A 122 -6.03 -3.77 9.49
CA ILE A 122 -5.15 -2.72 10.02
C ILE A 122 -5.96 -1.68 10.82
N LEU A 123 -7.10 -1.24 10.28
CA LEU A 123 -8.01 -0.32 10.96
C LEU A 123 -8.57 -0.93 12.27
N SER A 124 -8.97 -2.20 12.24
CA SER A 124 -9.51 -2.89 13.42
C SER A 124 -8.51 -3.02 14.56
N GLN A 125 -7.22 -3.04 14.23
CA GLN A 125 -6.13 -3.10 15.20
C GLN A 125 -5.64 -1.71 15.66
N GLY A 126 -6.30 -0.64 15.24
CA GLY A 126 -6.00 0.73 15.63
C GLY A 126 -4.98 1.45 14.75
N GLY A 127 -4.66 0.91 13.57
CA GLY A 127 -3.97 1.66 12.51
C GLY A 127 -4.88 2.71 11.89
N GLU A 128 -4.29 3.64 11.15
CA GLU A 128 -4.98 4.73 10.47
C GLU A 128 -4.62 4.73 8.98
N PHE A 129 -5.58 5.08 8.13
CA PHE A 129 -5.37 5.34 6.70
C PHE A 129 -5.80 6.76 6.37
N ARG A 130 -4.96 7.46 5.61
CA ARG A 130 -5.26 8.76 5.01
C ARG A 130 -5.13 8.65 3.50
N PHE A 131 -6.26 8.58 2.82
CA PHE A 131 -6.34 8.57 1.36
C PHE A 131 -6.33 9.98 0.78
N SER A 132 -6.08 10.09 -0.53
CA SER A 132 -5.95 11.36 -1.23
C SER A 132 -4.97 12.31 -0.53
N THR A 133 -3.91 11.76 0.04
CA THR A 133 -2.95 12.44 0.91
C THR A 133 -1.54 12.10 0.45
N ALA A 134 -0.91 13.04 -0.26
CA ALA A 134 0.45 12.88 -0.74
C ALA A 134 1.47 13.43 0.26
N LEU A 135 2.57 12.70 0.46
CA LEU A 135 3.75 13.22 1.12
C LEU A 135 4.40 14.27 0.22
N THR A 136 4.68 15.47 0.75
CA THR A 136 5.28 16.58 0.01
C THR A 136 6.61 17.07 0.56
N ASP A 137 6.91 16.82 1.84
CA ASP A 137 8.15 17.27 2.45
C ASP A 137 8.53 16.44 3.68
N LEU A 138 9.83 16.41 3.98
CA LEU A 138 10.44 15.84 5.16
C LEU A 138 11.36 16.84 5.83
N LYS A 139 11.21 17.01 7.14
CA LYS A 139 12.10 17.86 7.93
C LYS A 139 13.08 17.01 8.72
N ILE A 140 14.34 17.09 8.33
CA ILE A 140 15.46 16.40 8.99
C ILE A 140 16.32 17.44 9.70
N GLN A 141 16.60 17.23 10.97
CA GLN A 141 17.44 18.08 11.79
C GLN A 141 18.41 17.22 12.60
N ASP A 142 19.69 17.55 12.54
CA ASP A 142 20.78 16.80 13.20
C ASP A 142 20.76 15.30 12.85
N GLY A 143 20.52 14.99 11.55
CA GLY A 143 20.45 13.62 11.05
C GLY A 143 19.23 12.80 11.52
N LYS A 144 18.26 13.44 12.14
CA LYS A 144 17.03 12.81 12.64
C LYS A 144 15.80 13.39 11.96
N LEU A 145 14.89 12.51 11.55
CA LEU A 145 13.57 12.90 11.08
C LEU A 145 12.80 13.56 12.24
N ARG A 146 12.23 14.73 12.00
CA ARG A 146 11.44 15.49 12.98
C ARG A 146 9.97 15.56 12.63
N SER A 147 9.70 15.83 11.37
CA SER A 147 8.33 15.98 10.88
C SER A 147 8.24 15.64 9.39
N PHE A 148 7.03 15.47 8.93
CA PHE A 148 6.67 15.31 7.53
C PHE A 148 5.51 16.26 7.22
N THR A 149 5.39 16.62 5.95
CA THR A 149 4.24 17.37 5.43
C THR A 149 3.45 16.48 4.46
N ALA A 150 2.17 16.33 4.71
CA ALA A 150 1.26 15.60 3.85
C ALA A 150 -0.12 16.25 3.88
N GLY A 151 -0.79 16.31 2.72
CA GLY A 151 -2.10 16.97 2.62
C GLY A 151 -2.09 18.43 3.08
N GLY A 152 -0.96 19.12 2.93
CA GLY A 152 -0.80 20.52 3.33
C GLY A 152 -0.58 20.74 4.84
N GLN A 153 -0.40 19.69 5.63
CA GLN A 153 -0.18 19.78 7.08
C GLN A 153 1.16 19.19 7.48
N GLU A 154 1.90 19.88 8.34
CA GLU A 154 3.13 19.38 8.96
C GLU A 154 2.80 18.68 10.29
N GLU A 155 3.31 17.47 10.45
CA GLU A 155 3.16 16.68 11.67
C GLU A 155 4.49 16.05 12.10
N GLY A 156 4.72 15.97 13.41
CA GLY A 156 5.85 15.22 13.97
C GLY A 156 5.68 13.72 13.83
N CYS A 157 6.78 13.03 13.66
CA CYS A 157 6.82 11.55 13.70
C CYS A 157 8.17 11.04 14.19
N ASP A 158 8.20 9.80 14.65
CA ASP A 158 9.41 9.15 15.14
C ASP A 158 10.14 8.38 14.02
N ALA A 159 9.40 7.84 13.07
CA ALA A 159 9.91 7.13 11.91
C ALA A 159 8.95 7.23 10.72
N LEU A 160 9.51 7.11 9.52
CA LEU A 160 8.75 7.11 8.28
C LEU A 160 9.32 6.08 7.32
N VAL A 161 8.45 5.29 6.71
CA VAL A 161 8.79 4.27 5.71
C VAL A 161 8.26 4.72 4.36
N LEU A 162 9.14 4.84 3.37
CA LEU A 162 8.76 5.11 1.99
C LEU A 162 8.47 3.80 1.25
N ALA A 163 7.21 3.58 0.91
CA ALA A 163 6.73 2.41 0.16
C ALA A 163 5.95 2.83 -1.09
N VAL A 164 6.45 3.86 -1.78
CA VAL A 164 5.74 4.58 -2.86
C VAL A 164 5.82 3.91 -4.23
N GLY A 165 6.62 2.84 -4.37
CA GLY A 165 6.86 2.18 -5.65
C GLY A 165 7.80 3.00 -6.56
N HIS A 166 8.26 2.36 -7.65
CA HIS A 166 9.27 2.97 -8.53
C HIS A 166 8.71 4.07 -9.45
N SER A 167 7.38 4.11 -9.63
CA SER A 167 6.74 5.09 -10.53
C SER A 167 6.49 6.45 -9.87
N ALA A 168 6.70 6.56 -8.56
CA ALA A 168 6.54 7.81 -7.81
C ALA A 168 7.80 8.69 -7.90
N ARG A 169 8.21 9.06 -9.11
CA ARG A 169 9.44 9.84 -9.37
C ARG A 169 9.42 11.18 -8.68
N ASP A 170 8.28 11.84 -8.67
CA ASP A 170 8.03 13.12 -8.02
C ASP A 170 8.25 13.13 -6.50
N THR A 171 8.24 11.95 -5.88
CA THR A 171 8.54 11.81 -4.45
C THR A 171 10.04 11.75 -4.17
N PHE A 172 10.85 11.33 -5.15
CA PHE A 172 12.29 11.17 -5.02
C PHE A 172 13.09 12.37 -5.54
N GLU A 173 12.47 13.27 -6.27
CA GLU A 173 13.03 14.54 -6.76
C GLU A 173 12.83 15.66 -5.74
#